data_a8b75881fa4bf53984dfbaaee72a8ea0
#
_entry.id   a8b75881fa4bf53984dfbaaee72a8ea0
#
_cell.length_a   1.000
_cell.length_b   1.000
_cell.length_c   1.000
_cell.angle_alpha   90.00
_cell.angle_beta   90.00
_cell.angle_gamma   90.00
#
_symmetry.space_group_name_H-M   'P 1'
#
loop_
_entity.id
_entity.type
_entity.pdbx_description
1 polymer ?
#
loop_
_entity_poly.entity_id
_entity_poly.type
_entity_poly.pdbx_seq_one_letter_code
_entity_poly.pdbx_strand_id
1 'polypeptide(L)'
;VLEYFRERNVSYYKKMQHTGYLRHLLVRRGDTTGEILVNLVTTTQEEHDLQPLVDELLQLDLDGKIVGILHILNDSLSDVVKSDETRILYGQDFFYEKLLGLDFKITPFSFFQPNTRGAEVLYETVREYIGDIHDMTVFDLFSGTGTISQVLAPVAKQVVGVEIVEEAVDAAKENAARNGISNCKFIAGDVFQVLDELEEKPDVIVLDPPRDGIHPKALPKILSYGVDRIVYISCKMTSLARDLEMMQIAGYRVEKMTA
;
A
#
# COMPACT_ATOMS: atom_id res chain seq x y z
N VAL A 1 -0.89 16.40 21.06
CA VAL A 1 -1.27 17.20 19.86
C VAL A 1 -2.62 17.89 20.06
N LEU A 2 -3.68 17.17 20.42
CA LEU A 2 -5.01 17.78 20.57
C LEU A 2 -5.04 18.86 21.66
N GLU A 3 -4.46 18.60 22.84
CA GLU A 3 -4.39 19.55 23.94
C GLU A 3 -3.54 20.76 23.56
N TYR A 4 -2.39 20.56 22.95
CA TYR A 4 -1.53 21.61 22.42
C TYR A 4 -2.29 22.65 21.60
N PHE A 5 -3.11 22.21 20.65
CA PHE A 5 -3.87 23.11 19.80
C PHE A 5 -5.12 23.70 20.48
N ARG A 6 -5.75 22.96 21.41
CA ARG A 6 -6.87 23.49 22.21
C ARG A 6 -6.47 24.65 23.10
N GLU A 7 -5.34 24.55 23.78
CA GLU A 7 -4.79 25.62 24.64
C GLU A 7 -4.47 26.89 23.85
N ARG A 8 -4.14 26.74 22.56
CA ARG A 8 -3.83 27.85 21.65
C ARG A 8 -5.03 28.34 20.85
N ASN A 9 -6.22 27.78 21.10
CA ASN A 9 -7.47 28.08 20.39
C ASN A 9 -7.35 27.99 18.86
N VAL A 10 -6.54 27.05 18.34
CA VAL A 10 -6.36 26.83 16.92
C VAL A 10 -7.62 26.17 16.36
N SER A 11 -8.08 26.65 15.21
CA SER A 11 -9.31 26.17 14.58
C SER A 11 -9.16 24.78 13.99
N TYR A 12 -10.21 23.97 14.01
CA TYR A 12 -10.28 22.72 13.24
C TYR A 12 -11.07 22.94 11.93
N TYR A 13 -10.75 22.17 10.92
CA TYR A 13 -11.40 22.26 9.61
C TYR A 13 -12.85 21.76 9.67
N LYS A 14 -13.76 22.65 9.28
CA LYS A 14 -15.21 22.39 9.21
C LYS A 14 -15.58 22.01 7.79
N LYS A 15 -15.81 20.74 7.53
CA LYS A 15 -16.06 20.16 6.19
C LYS A 15 -17.18 20.85 5.41
N MET A 16 -18.28 21.23 6.09
CA MET A 16 -19.42 21.86 5.43
C MET A 16 -19.20 23.34 5.10
N GLN A 17 -18.29 24.01 5.79
CA GLN A 17 -17.99 25.43 5.62
C GLN A 17 -16.68 25.65 4.88
N HIS A 18 -15.88 24.59 4.72
CA HIS A 18 -14.55 24.62 4.14
C HIS A 18 -13.61 25.64 4.80
N THR A 19 -13.72 25.80 6.12
CA THR A 19 -12.95 26.76 6.92
C THR A 19 -12.29 26.07 8.12
N GLY A 20 -11.12 26.57 8.52
CA GLY A 20 -10.35 26.11 9.67
C GLY A 20 -9.02 25.48 9.27
N TYR A 21 -8.14 25.29 10.24
CA TYR A 21 -6.74 24.92 10.02
C TYR A 21 -6.49 23.42 10.13
N LEU A 22 -6.80 22.80 11.28
CA LEU A 22 -6.46 21.41 11.57
C LEU A 22 -7.38 20.44 10.83
N ARG A 23 -6.79 19.56 10.01
CA ARG A 23 -7.56 18.56 9.25
C ARG A 23 -7.40 17.14 9.81
N HIS A 24 -6.18 16.62 9.79
CA HIS A 24 -5.90 15.25 10.22
C HIS A 24 -4.59 15.18 10.98
N LEU A 25 -4.51 14.21 11.88
CA LEU A 25 -3.26 13.70 12.42
C LEU A 25 -3.12 12.25 11.98
N LEU A 26 -2.14 11.98 11.12
CA LEU A 26 -1.82 10.63 10.65
C LEU A 26 -0.54 10.18 11.32
N VAL A 27 -0.63 9.19 12.20
CA VAL A 27 0.52 8.57 12.85
C VAL A 27 0.69 7.17 12.28
N ARG A 28 1.87 6.88 11.77
CA ARG A 28 2.25 5.55 11.30
C ARG A 28 3.38 5.01 12.16
N ARG A 29 3.31 3.74 12.53
CA ARG A 29 4.32 3.07 13.34
C ARG A 29 4.69 1.73 12.71
N GLY A 30 5.97 1.46 12.59
CA GLY A 30 6.46 0.13 12.28
C GLY A 30 6.31 -0.78 13.48
N ASP A 31 5.64 -1.93 13.33
CA ASP A 31 5.45 -2.90 14.41
C ASP A 31 6.77 -3.54 14.82
N THR A 32 7.59 -3.90 13.83
CA THR A 32 8.89 -4.57 14.04
C THR A 32 10.01 -3.58 14.38
N THR A 33 10.02 -2.40 13.74
CA THR A 33 11.09 -1.42 13.90
C THR A 33 10.88 -0.47 15.06
N GLY A 34 9.62 -0.27 15.48
CA GLY A 34 9.23 0.75 16.44
C GLY A 34 9.39 2.18 15.93
N GLU A 35 9.69 2.38 14.65
CA GLU A 35 9.79 3.71 14.04
C GLU A 35 8.42 4.36 13.90
N ILE A 36 8.32 5.64 14.29
CA ILE A 36 7.08 6.42 14.29
C ILE A 36 7.24 7.61 13.34
N LEU A 37 6.30 7.73 12.40
CA LEU A 37 6.17 8.87 11.50
C LEU A 37 4.89 9.64 11.85
N VAL A 38 5.02 10.90 12.23
CA VAL A 38 3.92 11.78 12.63
C VAL A 38 3.64 12.76 11.50
N ASN A 39 2.39 12.81 11.02
CA ASN A 39 2.00 13.68 9.92
C ASN A 39 0.84 14.56 10.38
N LEU A 40 1.09 15.86 10.52
CA LEU A 40 0.06 16.85 10.78
C LEU A 40 -0.45 17.40 9.45
N VAL A 41 -1.72 17.20 9.17
CA VAL A 41 -2.37 17.71 7.96
C VAL A 41 -3.21 18.93 8.29
N THR A 42 -2.96 20.05 7.60
CA THR A 42 -3.65 21.31 7.81
C THR A 42 -4.09 21.93 6.49
N THR A 43 -4.89 22.99 6.56
CA THR A 43 -5.10 23.91 5.42
C THR A 43 -4.05 25.00 5.40
N THR A 44 -4.02 25.78 4.33
CA THR A 44 -3.22 27.02 4.23
C THR A 44 -3.94 28.27 4.77
N GLN A 45 -5.14 28.11 5.35
CA GLN A 45 -5.97 29.25 5.81
C GLN A 45 -5.41 29.99 7.01
N GLU A 46 -4.61 29.32 7.82
CA GLU A 46 -3.89 29.91 8.96
C GLU A 46 -2.42 29.47 8.89
N GLU A 47 -1.54 30.25 9.53
CA GLU A 47 -0.13 29.91 9.67
C GLU A 47 0.24 29.89 11.14
N HIS A 48 0.88 28.82 11.60
CA HIS A 48 1.32 28.64 12.96
C HIS A 48 2.78 28.17 12.99
N ASP A 49 3.54 28.67 13.96
CA ASP A 49 4.84 28.09 14.29
C ASP A 49 4.63 26.71 14.93
N LEU A 50 5.08 25.67 14.25
CA LEU A 50 4.93 24.28 14.69
C LEU A 50 6.18 23.76 15.42
N GLN A 51 7.27 24.57 15.53
CA GLN A 51 8.48 24.13 16.21
C GLN A 51 8.24 23.76 17.68
N PRO A 52 7.45 24.52 18.46
CA PRO A 52 7.15 24.14 19.85
C PRO A 52 6.40 22.80 19.96
N LEU A 53 5.52 22.48 18.99
CA LEU A 53 4.85 21.17 18.93
C LEU A 53 5.87 20.05 18.66
N VAL A 54 6.80 20.27 17.74
CA VAL A 54 7.88 19.31 17.44
C VAL A 54 8.70 19.03 18.70
N ASP A 55 9.09 20.08 19.42
CA ASP A 55 9.89 19.95 20.64
C ASP A 55 9.16 19.18 21.74
N GLU A 56 7.84 19.42 21.92
CA GLU A 56 7.01 18.67 22.86
C GLU A 56 6.86 17.19 22.45
N LEU A 57 6.64 16.91 21.15
CA LEU A 57 6.50 15.53 20.65
C LEU A 57 7.76 14.71 20.85
N LEU A 58 8.94 15.32 20.66
CA LEU A 58 10.23 14.65 20.82
C LEU A 58 10.58 14.34 22.29
N GLN A 59 9.89 14.96 23.25
CA GLN A 59 10.07 14.69 24.68
C GLN A 59 9.14 13.59 25.22
N LEU A 60 8.20 13.09 24.39
CA LEU A 60 7.28 12.03 24.82
C LEU A 60 8.02 10.72 25.03
N ASP A 61 7.73 10.06 26.15
CA ASP A 61 8.13 8.67 26.39
C ASP A 61 7.15 7.75 25.64
N LEU A 62 7.60 7.19 24.54
CA LEU A 62 6.80 6.38 23.64
C LEU A 62 7.41 4.98 23.50
N ASP A 63 6.55 3.99 23.30
CA ASP A 63 6.97 2.67 22.84
C ASP A 63 7.34 2.74 21.34
N GLY A 64 8.53 3.27 21.06
CA GLY A 64 9.05 3.50 19.73
C GLY A 64 9.79 4.85 19.62
N LYS A 65 10.34 5.09 18.44
CA LYS A 65 11.14 6.29 18.16
C LYS A 65 10.51 7.12 17.05
N ILE A 66 10.24 8.40 17.32
CA ILE A 66 9.86 9.33 16.25
C ILE A 66 11.07 9.51 15.31
N VAL A 67 10.92 9.09 14.06
CA VAL A 67 11.92 9.21 12.99
C VAL A 67 11.64 10.37 12.06
N GLY A 68 10.38 10.84 12.03
CA GLY A 68 9.98 11.99 11.24
C GLY A 68 8.72 12.65 11.76
N ILE A 69 8.65 13.97 11.59
CA ILE A 69 7.45 14.78 11.83
C ILE A 69 7.26 15.64 10.60
N LEU A 70 6.11 15.50 9.95
CA LEU A 70 5.78 16.18 8.71
C LEU A 70 4.60 17.14 8.92
N HIS A 71 4.66 18.26 8.24
CA HIS A 71 3.54 19.17 8.05
C HIS A 71 3.05 19.04 6.61
N ILE A 72 1.84 18.58 6.43
CA ILE A 72 1.23 18.33 5.12
C ILE A 72 0.13 19.37 4.92
N LEU A 73 0.25 20.15 3.86
CA LEU A 73 -0.78 21.10 3.44
C LEU A 73 -1.77 20.39 2.51
N ASN A 74 -3.06 20.59 2.78
CA ASN A 74 -4.14 20.01 2.00
C ASN A 74 -5.37 20.94 1.99
N ASP A 75 -5.57 21.63 0.88
CA ASP A 75 -6.70 22.54 0.68
C ASP A 75 -7.85 21.92 -0.14
N SER A 76 -7.78 20.61 -0.40
CA SER A 76 -8.85 19.93 -1.15
C SER A 76 -10.20 20.02 -0.41
N LEU A 77 -11.27 20.18 -1.15
CA LEU A 77 -12.63 20.16 -0.60
C LEU A 77 -13.03 18.76 -0.10
N SER A 78 -12.46 17.72 -0.69
CA SER A 78 -12.70 16.33 -0.30
C SER A 78 -11.97 16.00 1.01
N ASP A 79 -12.54 15.04 1.76
CA ASP A 79 -11.95 14.56 3.01
C ASP A 79 -10.85 13.49 2.80
N VAL A 80 -10.18 13.55 1.67
CA VAL A 80 -9.09 12.64 1.34
C VAL A 80 -7.79 13.15 1.94
N VAL A 81 -7.06 12.28 2.62
CA VAL A 81 -5.71 12.58 3.08
C VAL A 81 -4.77 12.52 1.89
N LYS A 82 -4.43 13.67 1.34
CA LYS A 82 -3.47 13.87 0.25
C LYS A 82 -2.58 15.06 0.58
N SER A 83 -1.53 15.25 -0.19
CA SER A 83 -0.62 16.37 -0.04
C SER A 83 -0.70 17.29 -1.24
N ASP A 84 -0.87 18.59 -0.99
CA ASP A 84 -0.59 19.64 -1.97
C ASP A 84 0.87 20.10 -1.78
N GLU A 85 1.38 20.10 -0.53
CA GLU A 85 2.78 20.35 -0.18
C GLU A 85 3.12 19.56 1.09
N THR A 86 4.33 18.99 1.16
CA THR A 86 4.86 18.33 2.37
C THR A 86 6.13 19.02 2.84
N ARG A 87 6.15 19.43 4.10
CA ARG A 87 7.31 20.04 4.79
C ARG A 87 7.81 19.10 5.88
N ILE A 88 9.11 18.79 5.86
CA ILE A 88 9.74 18.01 6.92
C ILE A 88 10.07 18.97 8.07
N LEU A 89 9.41 18.78 9.21
CA LEU A 89 9.68 19.56 10.42
C LEU A 89 10.82 18.93 11.25
N TYR A 90 10.92 17.58 11.21
CA TYR A 90 11.96 16.84 11.89
C TYR A 90 12.25 15.52 11.17
N GLY A 91 13.53 15.14 11.13
CA GLY A 91 13.98 13.83 10.68
C GLY A 91 13.75 13.56 9.19
N GLN A 92 13.03 12.50 8.89
CA GLN A 92 12.80 11.99 7.54
C GLN A 92 11.31 11.87 7.21
N ASP A 93 10.97 11.72 5.92
CA ASP A 93 9.60 11.61 5.42
C ASP A 93 9.13 10.17 5.22
N PHE A 94 9.79 9.21 5.82
CA PHE A 94 9.47 7.78 5.74
C PHE A 94 9.79 7.08 7.07
N PHE A 95 9.32 5.86 7.20
CA PHE A 95 9.74 4.91 8.24
C PHE A 95 9.98 3.54 7.59
N TYR A 96 10.67 2.67 8.31
CA TYR A 96 10.88 1.29 7.88
C TYR A 96 9.97 0.33 8.64
N GLU A 97 9.53 -0.68 7.93
CA GLU A 97 8.86 -1.84 8.51
C GLU A 97 9.52 -3.12 7.95
N LYS A 98 9.54 -4.16 8.76
CA LYS A 98 10.03 -5.48 8.36
C LYS A 98 8.86 -6.45 8.29
N LEU A 99 8.75 -7.16 7.16
CA LEU A 99 7.71 -8.14 6.92
C LEU A 99 8.32 -9.38 6.25
N LEU A 100 8.15 -10.56 6.87
CA LEU A 100 8.74 -11.84 6.41
C LEU A 100 10.25 -11.74 6.10
N GLY A 101 10.98 -10.96 6.91
CA GLY A 101 12.41 -10.75 6.75
C GLY A 101 12.83 -9.72 5.70
N LEU A 102 11.90 -9.14 4.96
CA LEU A 102 12.13 -8.08 3.98
C LEU A 102 11.92 -6.70 4.61
N ASP A 103 12.76 -5.74 4.23
CA ASP A 103 12.70 -4.36 4.70
C ASP A 103 11.92 -3.49 3.70
N PHE A 104 10.91 -2.76 4.19
CA PHE A 104 10.08 -1.86 3.39
C PHE A 104 10.22 -0.43 3.86
N LYS A 105 10.56 0.47 2.94
CA LYS A 105 10.48 1.92 3.14
C LYS A 105 9.05 2.36 2.86
N ILE A 106 8.45 3.02 3.83
CA ILE A 106 7.03 3.40 3.79
C ILE A 106 6.92 4.91 3.98
N THR A 107 6.34 5.59 3.00
CA THR A 107 6.05 7.03 3.05
C THR A 107 4.65 7.29 3.63
N PRO A 108 4.27 8.54 3.94
CA PRO A 108 2.94 8.86 4.47
C PRO A 108 1.78 8.32 3.62
N PHE A 109 1.94 8.32 2.30
CA PHE A 109 0.89 7.99 1.34
C PHE A 109 1.04 6.61 0.71
N SER A 110 2.15 5.91 0.94
CA SER A 110 2.31 4.54 0.47
C SER A 110 1.28 3.63 1.11
N PHE A 111 0.58 2.85 0.28
CA PHE A 111 -0.23 1.76 0.81
C PHE A 111 0.69 0.68 1.38
N PHE A 112 0.44 0.32 2.62
CA PHE A 112 1.05 -0.83 3.29
C PHE A 112 0.03 -1.37 4.30
N GLN A 113 -0.07 -2.68 4.42
CA GLN A 113 -1.03 -3.31 5.33
C GLN A 113 -0.83 -2.79 6.77
N PRO A 114 -1.86 -2.23 7.40
CA PRO A 114 -1.70 -1.58 8.72
C PRO A 114 -1.45 -2.57 9.86
N ASN A 115 -1.74 -3.84 9.66
CA ASN A 115 -1.46 -4.92 10.59
C ASN A 115 -0.36 -5.82 9.99
N THR A 116 0.89 -5.54 10.32
CA THR A 116 2.06 -6.26 9.79
C THR A 116 1.99 -7.76 10.07
N ARG A 117 1.62 -8.17 11.29
CA ARG A 117 1.51 -9.59 11.65
C ARG A 117 0.38 -10.29 10.90
N GLY A 118 -0.76 -9.62 10.73
CA GLY A 118 -1.85 -10.13 9.91
C GLY A 118 -1.45 -10.24 8.44
N ALA A 119 -0.65 -9.30 7.93
CA ALA A 119 -0.12 -9.34 6.58
C ALA A 119 0.87 -10.49 6.37
N GLU A 120 1.71 -10.80 7.36
CA GLU A 120 2.61 -11.96 7.31
C GLU A 120 1.80 -13.26 7.15
N VAL A 121 0.77 -13.47 7.97
CA VAL A 121 -0.11 -14.64 7.86
C VAL A 121 -0.80 -14.69 6.50
N LEU A 122 -1.30 -13.56 6.01
CA LEU A 122 -1.92 -13.46 4.68
C LEU A 122 -0.95 -13.89 3.58
N TYR A 123 0.27 -13.36 3.58
CA TYR A 123 1.24 -13.63 2.52
C TYR A 123 1.88 -15.02 2.62
N GLU A 124 1.99 -15.59 3.82
CA GLU A 124 2.33 -17.00 3.99
C GLU A 124 1.22 -17.91 3.44
N THR A 125 -0.05 -17.54 3.65
CA THR A 125 -1.20 -18.25 3.05
C THR A 125 -1.16 -18.16 1.52
N VAL A 126 -0.81 -16.99 0.95
CA VAL A 126 -0.62 -16.84 -0.51
C VAL A 126 0.48 -17.78 -1.00
N ARG A 127 1.62 -17.85 -0.31
CA ARG A 127 2.71 -18.80 -0.64
C ARG A 127 2.25 -20.26 -0.58
N GLU A 128 1.48 -20.62 0.44
CA GLU A 128 0.92 -21.97 0.56
C GLU A 128 -0.03 -22.30 -0.60
N TYR A 129 -0.91 -21.35 -0.97
CA TYR A 129 -1.89 -21.56 -2.03
C TYR A 129 -1.25 -21.59 -3.42
N ILE A 130 -0.22 -20.78 -3.62
CA ILE A 130 0.51 -20.74 -4.89
C ILE A 130 1.37 -22.00 -5.08
N GLY A 131 1.83 -22.64 -4.02
CA GLY A 131 2.61 -23.88 -4.04
C GLY A 131 4.02 -23.70 -4.60
N ASP A 132 4.57 -24.76 -5.22
CA ASP A 132 5.91 -24.74 -5.82
C ASP A 132 5.89 -23.94 -7.13
N ILE A 133 6.71 -22.88 -7.20
CA ILE A 133 6.78 -21.95 -8.34
C ILE A 133 8.25 -21.62 -8.74
N HIS A 134 9.22 -22.44 -8.35
CA HIS A 134 10.65 -22.16 -8.59
C HIS A 134 10.99 -21.93 -10.07
N ASP A 135 10.34 -22.63 -10.99
CA ASP A 135 10.56 -22.49 -12.43
C ASP A 135 9.48 -21.64 -13.13
N MET A 136 8.61 -21.00 -12.36
CA MET A 136 7.40 -20.31 -12.85
C MET A 136 7.55 -18.80 -12.87
N THR A 137 6.91 -18.18 -13.85
CA THR A 137 6.66 -16.75 -13.94
C THR A 137 5.32 -16.43 -13.27
N VAL A 138 5.32 -15.57 -12.28
CA VAL A 138 4.13 -15.11 -11.55
C VAL A 138 3.78 -13.69 -11.98
N PHE A 139 2.50 -13.45 -12.30
CA PHE A 139 1.98 -12.11 -12.44
C PHE A 139 1.28 -11.70 -11.14
N ASP A 140 1.74 -10.61 -10.53
CA ASP A 140 1.12 -9.94 -9.38
C ASP A 140 0.39 -8.70 -9.90
N LEU A 141 -0.90 -8.87 -10.18
CA LEU A 141 -1.72 -7.80 -10.74
C LEU A 141 -2.39 -7.00 -9.62
N PHE A 142 -2.29 -5.67 -9.70
CA PHE A 142 -2.59 -4.70 -8.65
C PHE A 142 -1.53 -4.73 -7.53
N SER A 143 -0.24 -4.75 -7.93
CA SER A 143 0.87 -5.06 -7.02
C SER A 143 1.16 -4.00 -5.95
N GLY A 144 0.57 -2.80 -6.04
CA GLY A 144 0.84 -1.70 -5.11
C GLY A 144 2.34 -1.41 -4.98
N THR A 145 2.84 -1.36 -3.76
CA THR A 145 4.28 -1.19 -3.47
C THR A 145 5.09 -2.47 -3.61
N GLY A 146 4.56 -3.48 -4.28
CA GLY A 146 5.27 -4.73 -4.62
C GLY A 146 5.52 -5.67 -3.45
N THR A 147 4.73 -5.59 -2.38
CA THR A 147 4.94 -6.42 -1.19
C THR A 147 4.77 -7.89 -1.50
N ILE A 148 3.66 -8.28 -2.15
CA ILE A 148 3.40 -9.67 -2.54
C ILE A 148 4.46 -10.15 -3.54
N SER A 149 4.76 -9.36 -4.56
CA SER A 149 5.80 -9.66 -5.54
C SER A 149 7.13 -10.01 -4.87
N GLN A 150 7.58 -9.21 -3.91
CA GLN A 150 8.84 -9.41 -3.22
C GLN A 150 8.81 -10.61 -2.27
N VAL A 151 7.67 -10.86 -1.62
CA VAL A 151 7.48 -12.06 -0.78
C VAL A 151 7.55 -13.33 -1.63
N LEU A 152 7.07 -13.31 -2.87
CA LEU A 152 7.11 -14.46 -3.78
C LEU A 152 8.45 -14.63 -4.51
N ALA A 153 9.21 -13.56 -4.67
CA ALA A 153 10.47 -13.57 -5.42
C ALA A 153 11.46 -14.68 -5.02
N PRO A 154 11.69 -14.98 -3.73
CA PRO A 154 12.63 -16.03 -3.33
C PRO A 154 12.28 -17.45 -3.77
N VAL A 155 11.00 -17.69 -4.12
CA VAL A 155 10.47 -19.01 -4.49
C VAL A 155 9.96 -19.07 -5.94
N ALA A 156 10.07 -17.97 -6.70
CA ALA A 156 9.67 -17.88 -8.09
C ALA A 156 10.88 -17.73 -9.03
N LYS A 157 10.74 -18.15 -10.27
CA LYS A 157 11.72 -17.81 -11.33
C LYS A 157 11.71 -16.32 -11.60
N GLN A 158 10.55 -15.74 -11.77
CA GLN A 158 10.34 -14.31 -12.02
C GLN A 158 8.97 -13.88 -11.51
N VAL A 159 8.89 -12.65 -11.00
CA VAL A 159 7.60 -12.02 -10.67
C VAL A 159 7.46 -10.72 -11.47
N VAL A 160 6.32 -10.55 -12.12
CA VAL A 160 5.96 -9.32 -12.85
C VAL A 160 4.81 -8.66 -12.10
N GLY A 161 5.10 -7.53 -11.46
CA GLY A 161 4.12 -6.70 -10.76
C GLY A 161 3.57 -5.61 -11.70
N VAL A 162 2.25 -5.47 -11.75
CA VAL A 162 1.57 -4.42 -12.51
C VAL A 162 0.74 -3.57 -11.58
N GLU A 163 0.97 -2.26 -11.61
CA GLU A 163 0.29 -1.29 -10.74
C GLU A 163 0.04 0.02 -11.52
N ILE A 164 -1.13 0.61 -11.33
CA ILE A 164 -1.52 1.83 -12.04
C ILE A 164 -0.85 3.10 -11.47
N VAL A 165 -0.51 3.09 -10.18
CA VAL A 165 0.08 4.23 -9.48
C VAL A 165 1.59 4.21 -9.65
N GLU A 166 2.14 5.15 -10.43
CA GLU A 166 3.57 5.22 -10.77
C GLU A 166 4.46 5.34 -9.53
N GLU A 167 4.06 6.15 -8.54
CA GLU A 167 4.80 6.31 -7.28
C GLU A 167 4.87 5.00 -6.46
N ALA A 168 3.84 4.17 -6.55
CA ALA A 168 3.84 2.85 -5.90
C ALA A 168 4.80 1.89 -6.62
N VAL A 169 4.87 1.95 -7.94
CA VAL A 169 5.83 1.18 -8.75
C VAL A 169 7.27 1.58 -8.44
N ASP A 170 7.55 2.87 -8.30
CA ASP A 170 8.88 3.35 -7.95
C ASP A 170 9.28 2.93 -6.52
N ALA A 171 8.34 2.99 -5.58
CA ALA A 171 8.54 2.45 -4.23
C ALA A 171 8.80 0.93 -4.26
N ALA A 172 8.09 0.18 -5.10
CA ALA A 172 8.31 -1.26 -5.29
C ALA A 172 9.72 -1.57 -5.80
N LYS A 173 10.21 -0.82 -6.80
CA LYS A 173 11.58 -0.94 -7.33
C LYS A 173 12.63 -0.61 -6.28
N GLU A 174 12.44 0.49 -5.51
CA GLU A 174 13.34 0.89 -4.44
C GLU A 174 13.43 -0.20 -3.37
N ASN A 175 12.28 -0.72 -2.91
CA ASN A 175 12.22 -1.77 -1.90
C ASN A 175 12.84 -3.09 -2.40
N ALA A 176 12.59 -3.49 -3.64
CA ALA A 176 13.20 -4.68 -4.23
C ALA A 176 14.74 -4.56 -4.29
N ALA A 177 15.26 -3.41 -4.72
CA ALA A 177 16.69 -3.15 -4.73
C ALA A 177 17.30 -3.20 -3.32
N ARG A 178 16.62 -2.63 -2.31
CA ARG A 178 17.00 -2.67 -0.90
C ARG A 178 17.10 -4.09 -0.37
N ASN A 179 16.16 -4.96 -0.76
CA ASN A 179 16.10 -6.36 -0.37
C ASN A 179 17.00 -7.27 -1.21
N GLY A 180 17.76 -6.73 -2.17
CA GLY A 180 18.62 -7.51 -3.06
C GLY A 180 17.85 -8.42 -4.02
N ILE A 181 16.58 -8.12 -4.29
CA ILE A 181 15.70 -8.88 -5.18
C ILE A 181 15.91 -8.40 -6.61
N SER A 182 16.34 -9.31 -7.50
CA SER A 182 16.64 -9.01 -8.90
C SER A 182 15.67 -9.65 -9.90
N ASN A 183 14.80 -10.55 -9.44
CA ASN A 183 13.85 -11.29 -10.28
C ASN A 183 12.42 -10.74 -10.22
N CYS A 184 12.22 -9.52 -9.68
CA CYS A 184 10.98 -8.76 -9.78
C CYS A 184 11.09 -7.70 -10.86
N LYS A 185 10.10 -7.64 -11.76
CA LYS A 185 9.91 -6.57 -12.74
C LYS A 185 8.62 -5.83 -12.38
N PHE A 186 8.68 -4.50 -12.22
CA PHE A 186 7.53 -3.68 -11.90
C PHE A 186 7.19 -2.74 -13.03
N ILE A 187 5.91 -2.71 -13.43
CA ILE A 187 5.39 -1.98 -14.59
C ILE A 187 4.26 -1.06 -14.11
N ALA A 188 4.41 0.24 -14.42
CA ALA A 188 3.37 1.22 -14.18
C ALA A 188 2.37 1.23 -15.33
N GLY A 189 1.07 1.08 -15.01
CA GLY A 189 0.01 1.18 -15.98
C GLY A 189 -1.26 0.45 -15.57
N ASP A 190 -2.32 0.74 -16.30
CA ASP A 190 -3.60 0.02 -16.14
C ASP A 190 -3.44 -1.44 -16.56
N VAL A 191 -3.81 -2.37 -15.68
CA VAL A 191 -3.72 -3.82 -15.92
C VAL A 191 -4.35 -4.18 -17.26
N PHE A 192 -5.50 -3.60 -17.60
CA PHE A 192 -6.18 -3.88 -18.87
C PHE A 192 -5.36 -3.51 -20.11
N GLN A 193 -4.55 -2.46 -20.04
CA GLN A 193 -3.69 -2.01 -21.15
C GLN A 193 -2.35 -2.75 -21.15
N VAL A 194 -1.69 -2.80 -20.00
CA VAL A 194 -0.35 -3.42 -19.85
C VAL A 194 -0.35 -4.88 -20.31
N LEU A 195 -1.42 -5.64 -20.03
CA LEU A 195 -1.51 -7.05 -20.43
C LEU A 195 -1.47 -7.29 -21.95
N ASP A 196 -1.73 -6.27 -22.80
CA ASP A 196 -1.58 -6.40 -24.28
C ASP A 196 -0.14 -6.24 -24.74
N GLU A 197 0.68 -5.55 -23.93
CA GLU A 197 2.05 -5.17 -24.28
C GLU A 197 3.10 -6.12 -23.69
N LEU A 198 2.68 -7.00 -22.76
CA LEU A 198 3.59 -7.94 -22.12
C LEU A 198 3.94 -9.11 -23.06
N GLU A 199 5.23 -9.28 -23.30
CA GLU A 199 5.79 -10.43 -24.01
C GLU A 199 5.82 -11.67 -23.12
N GLU A 200 5.99 -11.50 -21.81
CA GLU A 200 6.00 -12.56 -20.81
C GLU A 200 4.61 -13.19 -20.66
N LYS A 201 4.59 -14.49 -20.43
CA LYS A 201 3.36 -15.20 -20.09
C LYS A 201 3.45 -15.72 -18.67
N PRO A 202 2.38 -15.55 -17.87
CA PRO A 202 2.35 -16.09 -16.53
C PRO A 202 2.08 -17.59 -16.54
N ASP A 203 2.69 -18.30 -15.60
CA ASP A 203 2.32 -19.66 -15.21
C ASP A 203 1.26 -19.63 -14.08
N VAL A 204 1.32 -18.58 -13.25
CA VAL A 204 0.41 -18.34 -12.12
C VAL A 204 0.11 -16.85 -12.02
N ILE A 205 -1.13 -16.51 -11.61
CA ILE A 205 -1.55 -15.13 -11.39
C ILE A 205 -1.97 -14.95 -9.93
N VAL A 206 -1.48 -13.86 -9.31
CA VAL A 206 -1.96 -13.36 -8.01
C VAL A 206 -2.74 -12.08 -8.25
N LEU A 207 -3.88 -11.96 -7.60
CA LEU A 207 -4.80 -10.83 -7.70
C LEU A 207 -5.05 -10.26 -6.30
N ASP A 208 -4.72 -8.98 -6.10
CA ASP A 208 -5.08 -8.22 -4.89
C ASP A 208 -5.77 -6.90 -5.30
N PRO A 209 -6.95 -6.97 -5.93
CA PRO A 209 -7.61 -5.80 -6.48
C PRO A 209 -8.18 -4.89 -5.37
N PRO A 210 -8.53 -3.62 -5.71
CA PRO A 210 -9.20 -2.72 -4.78
C PRO A 210 -10.57 -3.27 -4.32
N ARG A 211 -11.16 -2.63 -3.29
CA ARG A 211 -12.44 -3.06 -2.66
C ARG A 211 -13.58 -3.30 -3.64
N ASP A 212 -13.59 -2.62 -4.77
CA ASP A 212 -14.63 -2.79 -5.78
C ASP A 212 -14.44 -4.01 -6.69
N GLY A 213 -13.36 -4.76 -6.47
CA GLY A 213 -12.99 -5.92 -7.28
C GLY A 213 -12.35 -5.53 -8.61
N ILE A 214 -12.28 -6.50 -9.51
CA ILE A 214 -11.65 -6.31 -10.83
C ILE A 214 -12.66 -5.66 -11.78
N HIS A 215 -12.16 -4.71 -12.58
CA HIS A 215 -13.01 -4.07 -13.59
C HIS A 215 -13.55 -5.14 -14.58
N PRO A 216 -14.86 -5.12 -14.94
CA PRO A 216 -15.48 -6.15 -15.76
C PRO A 216 -14.85 -6.39 -17.14
N LYS A 217 -14.11 -5.40 -17.66
CA LYS A 217 -13.36 -5.56 -18.92
C LYS A 217 -11.97 -6.17 -18.72
N ALA A 218 -11.36 -5.99 -17.54
CA ALA A 218 -10.03 -6.51 -17.25
C ALA A 218 -10.06 -7.99 -16.90
N LEU A 219 -11.06 -8.44 -16.14
CA LEU A 219 -11.14 -9.84 -15.70
C LEU A 219 -11.16 -10.85 -16.84
N PRO A 220 -11.97 -10.71 -17.91
CA PRO A 220 -11.93 -11.65 -19.05
C PRO A 220 -10.55 -11.72 -19.73
N LYS A 221 -9.84 -10.59 -19.77
CA LYS A 221 -8.50 -10.53 -20.35
C LYS A 221 -7.48 -11.26 -19.47
N ILE A 222 -7.55 -11.09 -18.15
CA ILE A 222 -6.73 -11.85 -17.20
C ILE A 222 -6.99 -13.35 -17.37
N LEU A 223 -8.26 -13.75 -17.43
CA LEU A 223 -8.66 -15.15 -17.59
C LEU A 223 -8.23 -15.74 -18.94
N SER A 224 -8.08 -14.92 -19.99
CA SER A 224 -7.63 -15.38 -21.31
C SER A 224 -6.19 -15.90 -21.36
N TYR A 225 -5.38 -15.64 -20.32
CA TYR A 225 -4.07 -16.28 -20.18
C TYR A 225 -4.18 -17.80 -19.97
N GLY A 226 -5.32 -18.30 -19.47
CA GLY A 226 -5.58 -19.72 -19.31
C GLY A 226 -4.63 -20.41 -18.34
N VAL A 227 -4.14 -19.69 -17.32
CA VAL A 227 -3.26 -20.27 -16.29
C VAL A 227 -4.03 -21.30 -15.45
N ASP A 228 -3.36 -22.36 -15.01
CA ASP A 228 -3.99 -23.41 -14.20
C ASP A 228 -4.35 -22.94 -12.78
N ARG A 229 -3.69 -21.88 -12.28
CA ARG A 229 -3.85 -21.42 -10.92
C ARG A 229 -3.90 -19.91 -10.81
N ILE A 230 -4.92 -19.44 -10.09
CA ILE A 230 -5.08 -18.02 -9.69
C ILE A 230 -5.24 -17.98 -8.17
N VAL A 231 -4.48 -17.13 -7.50
CA VAL A 231 -4.69 -16.79 -6.09
C VAL A 231 -5.33 -15.41 -6.03
N TYR A 232 -6.50 -15.33 -5.40
CA TYR A 232 -7.27 -14.08 -5.30
C TYR A 232 -7.37 -13.65 -3.84
N ILE A 233 -6.87 -12.46 -3.53
CA ILE A 233 -6.99 -11.80 -2.23
C ILE A 233 -8.14 -10.80 -2.33
N SER A 234 -9.00 -10.73 -1.31
CA SER A 234 -10.11 -9.78 -1.31
C SER A 234 -10.45 -9.29 0.08
N CYS A 235 -10.58 -7.98 0.23
CA CYS A 235 -11.07 -7.34 1.46
C CYS A 235 -12.60 -7.14 1.47
N LYS A 236 -13.33 -7.58 0.40
CA LYS A 236 -14.79 -7.38 0.28
C LYS A 236 -15.46 -8.58 -0.39
N MET A 237 -16.21 -9.34 0.39
CA MET A 237 -16.85 -10.58 -0.08
C MET A 237 -17.80 -10.39 -1.27
N THR A 238 -18.52 -9.26 -1.35
CA THR A 238 -19.49 -9.03 -2.44
C THR A 238 -18.83 -8.83 -3.80
N SER A 239 -17.70 -8.15 -3.87
CA SER A 239 -16.91 -8.03 -5.11
C SER A 239 -16.23 -9.34 -5.46
N LEU A 240 -15.70 -10.07 -4.48
CA LEU A 240 -15.14 -11.40 -4.68
C LEU A 240 -16.18 -12.37 -5.29
N ALA A 241 -17.40 -12.41 -4.73
CA ALA A 241 -18.45 -13.31 -5.23
C ALA A 241 -18.80 -13.01 -6.69
N ARG A 242 -18.92 -11.73 -7.06
CA ARG A 242 -19.15 -11.31 -8.45
C ARG A 242 -18.00 -11.74 -9.38
N ASP A 243 -16.78 -11.54 -8.98
CA ASP A 243 -15.61 -11.86 -9.80
C ASP A 243 -15.44 -13.39 -9.91
N LEU A 244 -15.69 -14.15 -8.84
CA LEU A 244 -15.68 -15.61 -8.84
C LEU A 244 -16.75 -16.20 -9.78
N GLU A 245 -17.94 -15.59 -9.89
CA GLU A 245 -18.96 -16.03 -10.85
C GLU A 245 -18.42 -15.98 -12.29
N MET A 246 -17.75 -14.89 -12.67
CA MET A 246 -17.11 -14.76 -13.98
C MET A 246 -15.97 -15.78 -14.17
N MET A 247 -15.17 -16.02 -13.14
CA MET A 247 -14.10 -17.01 -13.19
C MET A 247 -14.65 -18.43 -13.37
N GLN A 248 -15.76 -18.76 -12.69
CA GLN A 248 -16.42 -20.06 -12.84
C GLN A 248 -16.99 -20.26 -14.26
N ILE A 249 -17.58 -19.21 -14.86
CA ILE A 249 -18.05 -19.23 -16.26
C ILE A 249 -16.87 -19.49 -17.21
N ALA A 250 -15.68 -18.98 -16.89
CA ALA A 250 -14.45 -19.23 -17.65
C ALA A 250 -13.81 -20.61 -17.38
N GLY A 251 -14.41 -21.45 -16.53
CA GLY A 251 -13.97 -22.82 -16.25
C GLY A 251 -13.13 -22.99 -14.99
N TYR A 252 -12.87 -21.93 -14.23
CA TYR A 252 -12.18 -22.04 -12.95
C TYR A 252 -13.09 -22.58 -11.85
N ARG A 253 -12.51 -23.22 -10.86
CA ARG A 253 -13.22 -23.66 -9.64
C ARG A 253 -12.46 -23.20 -8.40
N VAL A 254 -13.18 -22.92 -7.34
CA VAL A 254 -12.57 -22.64 -6.04
C VAL A 254 -12.07 -23.94 -5.44
N GLU A 255 -10.77 -24.04 -5.15
CA GLU A 255 -10.16 -25.22 -4.52
C GLU A 255 -9.95 -25.01 -3.02
N LYS A 256 -9.52 -23.81 -2.62
CA LYS A 256 -9.28 -23.44 -1.22
C LYS A 256 -9.83 -22.04 -0.94
N MET A 257 -10.25 -21.80 0.29
CA MET A 257 -10.67 -20.48 0.78
C MET A 257 -10.31 -20.37 2.26
N THR A 258 -9.75 -19.23 2.64
CA THR A 258 -9.47 -18.84 4.04
C THR A 258 -10.00 -17.44 4.28
N ALA A 259 -10.59 -17.19 5.46
CA ALA A 259 -11.12 -15.89 5.89
C ALA A 259 -10.43 -15.43 7.19
#